data_d35de9013867c01a76eb7b5833bf9733
#
_entry.id   d35de9013867c01a76eb7b5833bf9733
#
_cell.length_a   1.000
_cell.length_b   1.000
_cell.length_c   1.000
_cell.angle_alpha   90.00
_cell.angle_beta   90.00
_cell.angle_gamma   90.00
#
_symmetry.space_group_name_H-M   'P 1'
#
loop_
_entity.id
_entity.type
_entity.pdbx_description
1 polymer ?
#
loop_
_entity_poly.entity_id
_entity_poly.type
_entity_poly.pdbx_seq_one_letter_code
_entity_poly.pdbx_strand_id
1 'polypeptide(L)'
;SSAGKNLGARHRGMDQVIYAAEDIRRACGLGIRSVLVADEGLLWLAAEMKKAGKLPADLVLKVSVQMAAANPISIRWMEQLGAGTYNVPTDLTLPQLAAIRQAVSLPLDVYVEAPDDFGGFVRHYEVPEMVRVAAPMYVKLGLRNAPNIYPSGIHVENTAVALARERVHRAAIAV
;
A
#
# COMPACT_ATOMS: atom_id res chain seq x y z
N SER A 1 16.29 -14.62 4.81
CA SER A 1 16.47 -15.62 3.75
C SER A 1 15.50 -15.37 2.60
N SER A 2 15.79 -15.88 1.41
CA SER A 2 14.88 -15.80 0.27
C SER A 2 13.52 -16.46 0.56
N ALA A 3 13.49 -17.51 1.36
CA ALA A 3 12.28 -18.16 1.85
C ALA A 3 11.40 -17.20 2.68
N GLY A 4 11.99 -16.34 3.50
CA GLY A 4 11.25 -15.34 4.29
C GLY A 4 10.56 -14.28 3.41
N LYS A 5 11.15 -13.90 2.28
CA LYS A 5 10.52 -13.02 1.30
C LYS A 5 9.31 -13.67 0.62
N ASN A 6 9.41 -14.97 0.33
CA ASN A 6 8.35 -15.70 -0.35
C ASN A 6 7.15 -16.04 0.57
N LEU A 7 7.35 -16.05 1.89
CA LEU A 7 6.30 -16.35 2.87
C LEU A 7 5.56 -15.11 3.38
N GLY A 8 5.84 -13.95 2.81
CA GLY A 8 5.21 -12.69 3.15
C GLY A 8 5.92 -11.91 4.26
N ALA A 9 5.51 -10.66 4.42
CA ALA A 9 6.11 -9.68 5.33
C ALA A 9 5.37 -9.58 6.68
N ARG A 10 4.76 -10.69 7.15
CA ARG A 10 4.03 -10.71 8.43
C ARG A 10 4.99 -10.67 9.61
N HIS A 11 4.57 -10.02 10.67
CA HIS A 11 5.29 -10.01 11.94
C HIS A 11 5.31 -11.41 12.57
N ARG A 12 6.44 -11.76 13.17
CA ARG A 12 6.64 -13.07 13.80
C ARG A 12 6.62 -12.91 15.31
N GLY A 13 5.70 -13.63 15.94
CA GLY A 13 5.51 -13.57 17.38
C GLY A 13 4.95 -12.23 17.86
N MET A 14 4.64 -12.15 19.15
CA MET A 14 4.02 -10.97 19.74
C MET A 14 4.98 -9.78 19.81
N ASP A 15 6.27 -10.02 20.06
CA ASP A 15 7.25 -8.94 20.24
C ASP A 15 7.35 -8.04 19.01
N GLN A 16 7.37 -8.63 17.81
CA GLN A 16 7.42 -7.85 16.56
C GLN A 16 6.16 -7.02 16.35
N VAL A 17 4.98 -7.55 16.71
CA VAL A 17 3.70 -6.80 16.64
C VAL A 17 3.73 -5.63 17.61
N ILE A 18 4.22 -5.83 18.84
CA ILE A 18 4.34 -4.77 19.85
C ILE A 18 5.29 -3.69 19.38
N TYR A 19 6.49 -4.05 18.88
CA TYR A 19 7.45 -3.07 18.37
C TYR A 19 6.89 -2.28 17.18
N ALA A 20 6.20 -2.92 16.26
CA ALA A 20 5.55 -2.24 15.15
C ALA A 20 4.44 -1.28 15.60
N ALA A 21 3.64 -1.66 16.58
CA ALA A 21 2.61 -0.80 17.17
C ALA A 21 3.23 0.43 17.87
N GLU A 22 4.35 0.25 18.59
CA GLU A 22 5.11 1.35 19.20
C GLU A 22 5.76 2.26 18.15
N ASP A 23 6.22 1.71 17.02
CA ASP A 23 6.72 2.51 15.90
C ASP A 23 5.62 3.38 15.28
N ILE A 24 4.40 2.84 15.12
CA ILE A 24 3.24 3.63 14.68
C ILE A 24 2.96 4.75 15.68
N ARG A 25 2.96 4.46 16.99
CA ARG A 25 2.72 5.47 18.03
C ARG A 25 3.76 6.59 17.99
N ARG A 26 5.05 6.24 17.85
CA ARG A 26 6.13 7.22 17.71
C ARG A 26 5.98 8.06 16.45
N ALA A 27 5.67 7.44 15.32
CA ALA A 27 5.41 8.16 14.05
C ALA A 27 4.26 9.16 14.19
N CYS A 28 3.17 8.76 14.85
CA CYS A 28 2.04 9.65 15.15
C CYS A 28 2.46 10.84 16.05
N GLY A 29 3.33 10.59 17.04
CA GLY A 29 3.92 11.65 17.87
C GLY A 29 4.75 12.67 17.09
N LEU A 30 5.35 12.25 15.97
CA LEU A 30 6.09 13.11 15.03
C LEU A 30 5.17 13.78 13.98
N GLY A 31 3.86 13.63 14.09
CA GLY A 31 2.90 14.26 13.17
C GLY A 31 2.48 13.39 11.98
N ILE A 32 2.96 12.14 11.86
CA ILE A 32 2.51 11.23 10.78
C ILE A 32 1.04 10.85 10.99
N ARG A 33 0.26 10.88 9.91
CA ARG A 33 -1.17 10.57 9.89
C ARG A 33 -1.56 9.51 8.86
N SER A 34 -0.57 8.84 8.27
CA SER A 34 -0.81 7.70 7.37
C SER A 34 0.34 6.71 7.48
N VAL A 35 0.03 5.44 7.70
CA VAL A 35 1.03 4.36 7.81
C VAL A 35 0.64 3.20 6.90
N LEU A 36 1.65 2.57 6.30
CA LEU A 36 1.47 1.39 5.46
C LEU A 36 1.71 0.15 6.31
N VAL A 37 0.73 -0.75 6.36
CA VAL A 37 0.81 -2.00 7.12
C VAL A 37 0.73 -3.21 6.17
N ALA A 38 1.47 -4.26 6.50
CA ALA A 38 1.55 -5.50 5.73
C ALA A 38 1.25 -6.75 6.61
N ASP A 39 0.47 -6.56 7.66
CA ASP A 39 0.13 -7.60 8.65
C ASP A 39 -1.29 -7.38 9.17
N GLU A 40 -2.13 -8.41 9.12
CA GLU A 40 -3.53 -8.36 9.52
C GLU A 40 -3.68 -8.11 11.03
N GLY A 41 -2.81 -8.73 11.82
CA GLY A 41 -2.81 -8.58 13.28
C GLY A 41 -2.44 -7.16 13.69
N LEU A 42 -1.41 -6.58 13.04
CA LEU A 42 -1.04 -5.19 13.28
C LEU A 42 -2.12 -4.22 12.80
N LEU A 43 -2.77 -4.49 11.65
CA LEU A 43 -3.89 -3.69 11.16
C LEU A 43 -5.02 -3.63 12.19
N TRP A 44 -5.45 -4.80 12.66
CA TRP A 44 -6.50 -4.90 13.69
C TRP A 44 -6.09 -4.20 14.98
N LEU A 45 -4.87 -4.47 15.49
CA LEU A 45 -4.37 -3.86 16.73
C LEU A 45 -4.34 -2.32 16.62
N ALA A 46 -3.82 -1.78 15.53
CA ALA A 46 -3.77 -0.34 15.31
C ALA A 46 -5.18 0.28 15.24
N ALA A 47 -6.14 -0.41 14.61
CA ALA A 47 -7.54 0.01 14.59
C ALA A 47 -8.15 0.04 15.99
N GLU A 48 -7.90 -0.98 16.81
CA GLU A 48 -8.35 -1.01 18.22
C GLU A 48 -7.65 0.08 19.06
N MET A 49 -6.38 0.33 18.83
CA MET A 49 -5.66 1.44 19.48
C MET A 49 -6.26 2.82 19.10
N LYS A 50 -6.70 3.01 17.87
CA LYS A 50 -7.44 4.22 17.46
C LYS A 50 -8.76 4.35 18.22
N LYS A 51 -9.57 3.28 18.28
CA LYS A 51 -10.84 3.25 19.03
C LYS A 51 -10.65 3.56 20.50
N ALA A 52 -9.55 3.08 21.07
CA ALA A 52 -9.18 3.33 22.47
C ALA A 52 -8.53 4.71 22.72
N GLY A 53 -8.43 5.58 21.71
CA GLY A 53 -7.79 6.89 21.82
C GLY A 53 -6.26 6.85 22.02
N LYS A 54 -5.60 5.71 21.79
CA LYS A 54 -4.15 5.55 21.90
C LYS A 54 -3.40 5.94 20.66
N LEU A 55 -4.10 6.05 19.55
CA LEU A 55 -3.62 6.60 18.26
C LEU A 55 -4.58 7.69 17.79
N PRO A 56 -4.12 8.66 16.98
CA PRO A 56 -4.97 9.71 16.44
C PRO A 56 -6.16 9.15 15.65
N ALA A 57 -7.34 9.71 15.85
CA ALA A 57 -8.57 9.29 15.16
C ALA A 57 -8.48 9.46 13.63
N ASP A 58 -7.71 10.45 13.17
CA ASP A 58 -7.46 10.76 11.77
C ASP A 58 -6.33 9.94 11.13
N LEU A 59 -5.69 9.02 11.89
CA LEU A 59 -4.68 8.13 11.33
C LEU A 59 -5.28 7.20 10.27
N VAL A 60 -4.71 7.23 9.07
CA VAL A 60 -5.09 6.35 7.95
C VAL A 60 -4.19 5.10 7.96
N LEU A 61 -4.81 3.93 8.10
CA LEU A 61 -4.15 2.64 8.00
C LEU A 61 -4.22 2.17 6.54
N LYS A 62 -3.12 2.30 5.81
CA LYS A 62 -3.02 1.84 4.42
C LYS A 62 -2.56 0.40 4.38
N VAL A 63 -3.25 -0.46 3.62
CA VAL A 63 -2.83 -1.86 3.49
C VAL A 63 -1.91 -2.03 2.30
N SER A 64 -0.78 -2.71 2.53
CA SER A 64 0.24 -2.96 1.51
C SER A 64 -0.24 -3.98 0.46
N VAL A 65 0.23 -3.83 -0.78
CA VAL A 65 0.08 -4.82 -1.85
C VAL A 65 0.66 -6.19 -1.46
N GLN A 66 1.61 -6.24 -0.54
CA GLN A 66 2.19 -7.48 0.00
C GLN A 66 1.21 -8.34 0.80
N MET A 67 0.06 -7.79 1.20
CA MET A 67 -1.04 -8.57 1.80
C MET A 67 -1.71 -9.49 0.78
N ALA A 68 -1.65 -9.15 -0.50
CA ALA A 68 -2.05 -9.95 -1.65
C ALA A 68 -3.52 -10.42 -1.68
N ALA A 69 -4.42 -9.83 -0.88
CA ALA A 69 -5.84 -10.11 -1.02
C ALA A 69 -6.35 -9.55 -2.37
N ALA A 70 -6.99 -10.40 -3.17
CA ALA A 70 -7.26 -10.14 -4.58
C ALA A 70 -8.74 -10.29 -4.96
N ASN A 71 -9.63 -10.41 -3.99
CA ASN A 71 -11.05 -10.63 -4.24
C ASN A 71 -11.94 -9.79 -3.32
N PRO A 72 -13.20 -9.57 -3.68
CA PRO A 72 -14.11 -8.72 -2.94
C PRO A 72 -14.28 -9.09 -1.47
N ILE A 73 -14.33 -10.38 -1.15
CA ILE A 73 -14.56 -10.87 0.22
C ILE A 73 -13.36 -10.58 1.10
N SER A 74 -12.16 -10.91 0.63
CA SER A 74 -10.93 -10.71 1.39
C SER A 74 -10.64 -9.22 1.62
N ILE A 75 -10.87 -8.36 0.63
CA ILE A 75 -10.63 -6.91 0.78
C ILE A 75 -11.69 -6.28 1.68
N ARG A 76 -12.95 -6.71 1.59
CA ARG A 76 -13.99 -6.28 2.54
C ARG A 76 -13.65 -6.66 3.97
N TRP A 77 -13.06 -7.83 4.17
CA TRP A 77 -12.58 -8.21 5.50
C TRP A 77 -11.48 -7.28 6.00
N MET A 78 -10.54 -6.87 5.15
CA MET A 78 -9.52 -5.86 5.52
C MET A 78 -10.16 -4.51 5.89
N GLU A 79 -11.19 -4.09 5.17
CA GLU A 79 -11.96 -2.88 5.52
C GLU A 79 -12.58 -3.01 6.92
N GLN A 80 -13.17 -4.16 7.24
CA GLN A 80 -13.74 -4.43 8.56
C GLN A 80 -12.69 -4.47 9.68
N LEU A 81 -11.46 -4.88 9.39
CA LEU A 81 -10.33 -4.82 10.31
C LEU A 81 -9.82 -3.39 10.54
N GLY A 82 -10.28 -2.41 9.79
CA GLY A 82 -9.94 -1.01 9.98
C GLY A 82 -9.04 -0.40 8.91
N ALA A 83 -8.88 -1.06 7.76
CA ALA A 83 -8.17 -0.49 6.63
C ALA A 83 -8.82 0.83 6.17
N GLY A 84 -8.02 1.88 6.00
CA GLY A 84 -8.44 3.15 5.43
C GLY A 84 -8.24 3.23 3.91
N THR A 85 -7.25 2.53 3.36
CA THR A 85 -7.08 2.28 1.92
C THR A 85 -6.48 0.90 1.69
N TYR A 86 -6.65 0.34 0.51
CA TYR A 86 -6.13 -0.97 0.16
C TYR A 86 -5.34 -0.94 -1.15
N ASN A 87 -4.07 -1.38 -1.10
CA ASN A 87 -3.29 -1.60 -2.31
C ASN A 87 -3.63 -2.97 -2.90
N VAL A 88 -4.34 -2.96 -4.02
CA VAL A 88 -4.72 -4.19 -4.73
C VAL A 88 -3.53 -4.80 -5.48
N PRO A 89 -3.53 -6.12 -5.75
CA PRO A 89 -2.57 -6.74 -6.65
C PRO A 89 -2.50 -6.05 -8.02
N THR A 90 -1.32 -6.05 -8.62
CA THR A 90 -1.00 -5.25 -9.82
C THR A 90 -1.57 -5.82 -11.11
N ASP A 91 -1.98 -7.09 -11.11
CA ASP A 91 -2.42 -7.89 -12.26
C ASP A 91 -3.95 -8.03 -12.37
N LEU A 92 -4.71 -7.35 -11.50
CA LEU A 92 -6.18 -7.43 -11.56
C LEU A 92 -6.73 -6.81 -12.84
N THR A 93 -7.68 -7.52 -13.47
CA THR A 93 -8.41 -7.03 -14.63
C THR A 93 -9.43 -5.96 -14.24
N LEU A 94 -9.92 -5.18 -15.22
CA LEU A 94 -10.96 -4.17 -14.99
C LEU A 94 -12.24 -4.76 -14.36
N PRO A 95 -12.77 -5.92 -14.82
CA PRO A 95 -13.91 -6.55 -14.15
C PRO A 95 -13.65 -6.96 -12.70
N GLN A 96 -12.42 -7.42 -12.38
CA GLN A 96 -12.05 -7.76 -11.02
C GLN A 96 -11.97 -6.51 -10.14
N LEU A 97 -11.41 -5.41 -10.63
CA LEU A 97 -11.39 -4.12 -9.93
C LEU A 97 -12.83 -3.61 -9.69
N ALA A 98 -13.69 -3.69 -10.69
CA ALA A 98 -15.10 -3.31 -10.56
C ALA A 98 -15.84 -4.14 -9.50
N ALA A 99 -15.61 -5.46 -9.47
CA ALA A 99 -16.21 -6.34 -8.46
C ALA A 99 -15.72 -6.00 -7.03
N ILE A 100 -14.43 -5.69 -6.87
CA ILE A 100 -13.87 -5.23 -5.59
C ILE A 100 -14.53 -3.90 -5.20
N ARG A 101 -14.60 -2.94 -6.12
CA ARG A 101 -15.23 -1.63 -5.86
C ARG A 101 -16.65 -1.74 -5.36
N GLN A 102 -17.44 -2.66 -5.90
CA GLN A 102 -18.82 -2.89 -5.46
C GLN A 102 -18.92 -3.45 -4.03
N ALA A 103 -17.87 -4.11 -3.55
CA ALA A 103 -17.88 -4.76 -2.24
C ALA A 103 -17.36 -3.87 -1.10
N VAL A 104 -16.57 -2.82 -1.39
CA VAL A 104 -15.90 -2.00 -0.39
C VAL A 104 -16.11 -0.51 -0.65
N SER A 105 -16.01 0.30 0.39
CA SER A 105 -16.12 1.77 0.31
C SER A 105 -14.78 2.49 0.36
N LEU A 106 -13.76 1.86 0.96
CA LEU A 106 -12.43 2.44 1.08
C LEU A 106 -11.79 2.72 -0.29
N PRO A 107 -10.94 3.76 -0.42
CA PRO A 107 -10.17 4.00 -1.64
C PRO A 107 -9.24 2.84 -1.95
N LEU A 108 -9.14 2.50 -3.24
CA LEU A 108 -8.18 1.51 -3.74
C LEU A 108 -6.88 2.20 -4.16
N ASP A 109 -5.73 1.63 -3.83
CA ASP A 109 -4.44 2.03 -4.35
C ASP A 109 -4.06 1.05 -5.47
N VAL A 110 -3.85 1.55 -6.69
CA VAL A 110 -3.56 0.71 -7.87
C VAL A 110 -2.25 1.12 -8.51
N TYR A 111 -1.31 0.19 -8.62
CA TYR A 111 -0.11 0.41 -9.42
C TYR A 111 -0.44 0.33 -10.92
N VAL A 112 -0.18 1.40 -11.63
CA VAL A 112 -0.25 1.45 -13.10
C VAL A 112 1.12 1.27 -13.76
N GLU A 113 2.18 1.52 -13.00
CA GLU A 113 3.51 1.01 -13.27
C GLU A 113 4.04 0.38 -11.97
N ALA A 114 4.16 -0.94 -11.95
CA ALA A 114 4.63 -1.70 -10.81
C ALA A 114 6.15 -1.90 -10.87
N PRO A 115 6.87 -1.75 -9.75
CA PRO A 115 8.25 -2.19 -9.65
C PRO A 115 8.40 -3.67 -10.02
N ASP A 116 9.59 -4.07 -10.46
CA ASP A 116 9.83 -5.46 -10.88
C ASP A 116 9.56 -6.48 -9.75
N ASP A 117 9.83 -6.11 -8.49
CA ASP A 117 9.51 -6.93 -7.32
C ASP A 117 8.00 -7.18 -7.12
N PHE A 118 7.14 -6.38 -7.74
CA PHE A 118 5.68 -6.48 -7.69
C PHE A 118 5.06 -6.85 -9.04
N GLY A 119 5.83 -7.54 -9.89
CA GLY A 119 5.36 -8.08 -11.16
C GLY A 119 5.72 -7.26 -12.39
N GLY A 120 6.20 -6.02 -12.26
CA GLY A 120 6.69 -5.21 -13.38
C GLY A 120 5.63 -4.81 -14.41
N PHE A 121 4.36 -4.76 -14.07
CA PHE A 121 3.27 -4.37 -14.98
C PHE A 121 3.35 -2.90 -15.36
N VAL A 122 3.04 -2.56 -16.61
CA VAL A 122 2.92 -1.20 -17.12
C VAL A 122 1.55 -1.07 -17.78
N ARG A 123 0.68 -0.23 -17.21
CA ARG A 123 -0.74 -0.13 -17.56
C ARG A 123 -1.22 1.33 -17.67
N HIS A 124 -0.35 2.23 -18.12
CA HIS A 124 -0.66 3.68 -18.18
C HIS A 124 -1.92 3.96 -19.00
N TYR A 125 -2.10 3.27 -20.13
CA TYR A 125 -3.26 3.47 -21.00
C TYR A 125 -4.59 2.97 -20.44
N GLU A 126 -4.56 2.19 -19.35
CA GLU A 126 -5.78 1.69 -18.69
C GLU A 126 -6.29 2.63 -17.59
N VAL A 127 -5.54 3.68 -17.23
CA VAL A 127 -5.90 4.57 -16.12
C VAL A 127 -7.32 5.14 -16.23
N PRO A 128 -7.78 5.67 -17.37
CA PRO A 128 -9.14 6.19 -17.47
C PRO A 128 -10.21 5.13 -17.16
N GLU A 129 -10.03 3.92 -17.66
CA GLU A 129 -10.97 2.82 -17.42
C GLU A 129 -10.88 2.30 -15.97
N MET A 130 -9.68 2.25 -15.39
CA MET A 130 -9.52 1.92 -13.97
C MET A 130 -10.25 2.92 -13.09
N VAL A 131 -10.12 4.22 -13.35
CA VAL A 131 -10.82 5.28 -12.63
C VAL A 131 -12.34 5.12 -12.78
N ARG A 132 -12.81 4.86 -13.99
CA ARG A 132 -14.25 4.68 -14.27
C ARG A 132 -14.87 3.53 -13.47
N VAL A 133 -14.14 2.43 -13.27
CA VAL A 133 -14.69 1.22 -12.61
C VAL A 133 -14.33 1.09 -11.13
N ALA A 134 -13.27 1.79 -10.64
CA ALA A 134 -12.71 1.56 -9.32
C ALA A 134 -12.61 2.83 -8.44
N ALA A 135 -13.00 3.99 -8.91
CA ALA A 135 -12.99 5.21 -8.09
C ALA A 135 -13.90 5.07 -6.84
N PRO A 136 -13.50 5.67 -5.67
CA PRO A 136 -12.30 6.46 -5.47
C PRO A 136 -11.02 5.60 -5.42
N MET A 137 -9.97 6.05 -6.11
CA MET A 137 -8.71 5.33 -6.15
C MET A 137 -7.49 6.26 -6.22
N TYR A 138 -6.35 5.74 -5.79
CA TYR A 138 -5.04 6.35 -6.00
C TYR A 138 -4.30 5.60 -7.10
N VAL A 139 -3.79 6.34 -8.07
CA VAL A 139 -2.88 5.83 -9.10
C VAL A 139 -1.46 5.86 -8.55
N LYS A 140 -0.77 4.72 -8.59
CA LYS A 140 0.59 4.58 -8.06
C LYS A 140 1.56 4.28 -9.19
N LEU A 141 2.70 4.97 -9.13
CA LEU A 141 3.79 4.82 -10.07
C LEU A 141 5.06 4.38 -9.33
N GLY A 142 5.42 3.12 -9.54
CA GLY A 142 6.73 2.58 -9.19
C GLY A 142 7.48 2.36 -10.50
N LEU A 143 8.75 2.71 -10.58
CA LEU A 143 9.50 2.57 -11.83
C LEU A 143 9.99 1.13 -12.02
N ARG A 144 9.89 0.62 -13.23
CA ARG A 144 10.60 -0.58 -13.65
C ARG A 144 12.09 -0.30 -13.79
N ASN A 145 12.91 -1.33 -13.62
CA ASN A 145 14.38 -1.24 -13.70
C ASN A 145 14.97 -0.14 -12.80
N ALA A 146 14.25 0.25 -11.76
CA ALA A 146 14.75 1.21 -10.80
C ALA A 146 15.67 0.50 -9.79
N PRO A 147 16.83 1.08 -9.45
CA PRO A 147 17.65 0.55 -8.38
C PRO A 147 16.90 0.63 -7.05
N ASN A 148 17.15 -0.33 -6.17
CA ASN A 148 16.66 -0.25 -4.80
C ASN A 148 17.39 0.88 -4.06
N ILE A 149 16.63 1.81 -3.50
CA ILE A 149 17.14 2.95 -2.75
C ILE A 149 17.00 2.77 -1.22
N TYR A 150 16.54 1.62 -0.77
CA TYR A 150 16.37 1.35 0.65
C TYR A 150 17.45 0.39 1.20
N PRO A 151 18.01 0.70 2.38
CA PRO A 151 17.80 1.89 3.20
C PRO A 151 18.38 3.16 2.55
N SER A 152 17.58 4.24 2.58
CA SER A 152 17.97 5.53 1.99
C SER A 152 19.03 6.25 2.82
N GLY A 153 19.87 7.04 2.15
CA GLY A 153 20.89 7.87 2.76
C GLY A 153 21.51 8.83 1.74
N ILE A 154 22.41 9.70 2.18
CA ILE A 154 23.06 10.71 1.34
C ILE A 154 23.72 10.10 0.09
N HIS A 155 24.26 8.89 0.22
CA HIS A 155 24.94 8.18 -0.89
C HIS A 155 24.02 7.83 -2.06
N VAL A 156 22.68 7.82 -1.89
CA VAL A 156 21.69 7.56 -2.93
C VAL A 156 20.81 8.77 -3.26
N GLU A 157 21.08 9.94 -2.68
CA GLU A 157 20.23 11.13 -2.82
C GLU A 157 19.99 11.52 -4.28
N ASN A 158 21.05 11.65 -5.08
CA ASN A 158 20.94 12.01 -6.49
C ASN A 158 20.07 11.00 -7.28
N THR A 159 20.25 9.71 -7.00
CA THR A 159 19.44 8.65 -7.60
C THR A 159 17.99 8.76 -7.17
N ALA A 160 17.72 8.98 -5.89
CA ALA A 160 16.37 9.13 -5.37
C ALA A 160 15.65 10.34 -5.99
N VAL A 161 16.34 11.47 -6.14
CA VAL A 161 15.81 12.67 -6.80
C VAL A 161 15.50 12.40 -8.28
N ALA A 162 16.40 11.73 -9.01
CA ALA A 162 16.19 11.37 -10.41
C ALA A 162 14.97 10.45 -10.58
N LEU A 163 14.85 9.43 -9.73
CA LEU A 163 13.70 8.52 -9.72
C LEU A 163 12.39 9.25 -9.37
N ALA A 164 12.43 10.22 -8.46
CA ALA A 164 11.25 11.01 -8.12
C ALA A 164 10.78 11.87 -9.30
N ARG A 165 11.71 12.53 -10.00
CA ARG A 165 11.42 13.30 -11.21
C ARG A 165 10.80 12.43 -12.31
N GLU A 166 11.36 11.24 -12.54
CA GLU A 166 10.84 10.30 -13.52
C GLU A 166 9.42 9.83 -13.17
N ARG A 167 9.12 9.57 -11.88
CA ARG A 167 7.75 9.23 -11.45
C ARG A 167 6.74 10.35 -11.76
N VAL A 168 7.14 11.61 -11.55
CA VAL A 168 6.29 12.76 -11.89
C VAL A 168 6.08 12.84 -13.41
N HIS A 169 7.13 12.62 -14.20
CA HIS A 169 7.03 12.56 -15.67
C HIS A 169 6.07 11.46 -16.12
N ARG A 170 6.21 10.23 -15.58
CA ARG A 170 5.30 9.11 -15.88
C ARG A 170 3.86 9.39 -15.46
N ALA A 171 3.67 10.08 -14.32
CA ALA A 171 2.34 10.49 -13.90
C ALA A 171 1.68 11.42 -14.93
N ALA A 172 2.42 12.37 -15.50
CA ALA A 172 1.92 13.26 -16.55
C ALA A 172 1.57 12.54 -17.86
N ILE A 173 2.15 11.35 -18.13
CA ILE A 173 1.78 10.52 -19.28
C ILE A 173 0.49 9.73 -19.00
N ALA A 174 0.27 9.33 -17.74
CA ALA A 174 -0.84 8.47 -17.34
C ALA A 174 -2.18 9.23 -17.13
N VAL A 175 -2.15 10.56 -17.02
CA VAL A 175 -3.29 11.46 -16.82
C VAL A 175 -3.55 12.25 -18.09
#